data_37de54bded16d371cff003b7250160e4
#
_entry.id   37de54bded16d371cff003b7250160e4
#
_cell.length_a   1.000
_cell.length_b   1.000
_cell.length_c   1.000
_cell.angle_alpha   90.00
_cell.angle_beta   90.00
_cell.angle_gamma   90.00
#
_symmetry.space_group_name_H-M   'P 1'
#
loop_
_entity.id
_entity.type
_entity.pdbx_description
1 polymer ?
#
loop_
_entity_poly.entity_id
_entity_poly.type
_entity_poly.pdbx_seq_one_letter_code
_entity_poly.pdbx_strand_id
1 'polypeptide(L)'
;CDYHFRLTPKQRISIMTDEFEEWFVDEQMKVAVDFPGYDLKQKKARQTTGEEEAVTVGLAKINHLPFVLAIMNPYFMMGSMGQVVGEKLTLAFEEATKRKLPIIVCTASGGARMQEGIYSLMQMAKISAAVQAHHLAGLLYITVLTDPTTGGVTASFAMQGDIIISEPKAIVGFAGKRVIEQTMKEKLPDDFQQAETV
;
A
#
# COMPACT_ATOMS: atom_id res chain seq x y z
N CYS A 1 10.40 -8.45 -22.72
CA CYS A 1 10.50 -8.97 -21.36
C CYS A 1 9.27 -8.52 -20.58
N ASP A 2 8.51 -9.48 -20.07
CA ASP A 2 7.25 -9.21 -19.34
C ASP A 2 7.48 -9.10 -17.82
N TYR A 3 8.67 -8.69 -17.39
CA TYR A 3 9.02 -8.60 -15.99
C TYR A 3 8.84 -7.17 -15.46
N HIS A 4 8.18 -7.05 -14.29
CA HIS A 4 8.04 -5.79 -13.57
C HIS A 4 9.30 -5.47 -12.77
N PHE A 5 9.93 -4.33 -13.07
CA PHE A 5 10.93 -3.74 -12.21
C PHE A 5 10.23 -2.94 -11.12
N ARG A 6 10.09 -3.54 -9.94
CA ARG A 6 9.46 -2.88 -8.80
C ARG A 6 10.28 -1.66 -8.39
N LEU A 7 9.64 -0.51 -8.35
CA LEU A 7 10.27 0.74 -7.92
C LEU A 7 10.27 0.85 -6.39
N THR A 8 11.35 1.39 -5.84
CA THR A 8 11.39 1.81 -4.44
C THR A 8 10.54 3.08 -4.26
N PRO A 9 10.10 3.42 -3.01
CA PRO A 9 9.41 4.67 -2.75
C PRO A 9 10.17 5.90 -3.27
N LYS A 10 11.48 5.98 -3.04
CA LYS A 10 12.33 7.08 -3.52
C LYS A 10 12.32 7.23 -5.04
N GLN A 11 12.43 6.12 -5.77
CA GLN A 11 12.37 6.13 -7.23
C GLN A 11 11.00 6.59 -7.72
N ARG A 12 9.91 6.11 -7.08
CA ARG A 12 8.56 6.49 -7.47
C ARG A 12 8.27 7.97 -7.18
N ILE A 13 8.70 8.47 -6.03
CA ILE A 13 8.63 9.90 -5.68
C ILE A 13 9.34 10.73 -6.77
N SER A 14 10.56 10.37 -7.14
CA SER A 14 11.34 11.13 -8.13
C SER A 14 10.73 11.16 -9.54
N ILE A 15 9.87 10.19 -9.87
CA ILE A 15 9.17 10.13 -11.17
C ILE A 15 7.83 10.89 -11.12
N MET A 16 7.16 10.87 -9.97
CA MET A 16 5.78 11.35 -9.83
C MET A 16 5.66 12.77 -9.31
N THR A 17 6.74 13.36 -8.75
CA THR A 17 6.64 14.62 -8.02
C THR A 17 7.79 15.55 -8.32
N ASP A 18 7.52 16.86 -8.27
CA ASP A 18 8.54 17.92 -8.32
C ASP A 18 9.11 18.21 -6.94
N GLU A 19 8.25 18.11 -5.91
CA GLU A 19 8.60 18.34 -4.50
C GLU A 19 7.93 17.26 -3.65
N PHE A 20 8.64 16.80 -2.59
CA PHE A 20 8.10 15.85 -1.62
C PHE A 20 8.62 16.15 -0.22
N GLU A 21 7.71 16.28 0.74
CA GLU A 21 7.97 16.43 2.16
C GLU A 21 7.41 15.22 2.89
N GLU A 22 8.29 14.35 3.40
CA GLU A 22 7.87 13.14 4.10
C GLU A 22 7.25 13.47 5.47
N TRP A 23 6.14 12.78 5.79
CA TRP A 23 5.43 12.91 7.07
C TRP A 23 5.60 11.66 7.94
N PHE A 24 5.43 11.83 9.25
CA PHE A 24 5.43 10.74 10.24
C PHE A 24 6.76 9.96 10.31
N VAL A 25 7.88 10.64 10.04
CA VAL A 25 9.23 10.04 10.06
C VAL A 25 9.66 9.73 11.49
N ASP A 26 9.43 10.67 12.42
CA ASP A 26 9.85 10.57 13.82
C ASP A 26 8.86 9.83 14.73
N GLU A 27 7.67 9.53 14.22
CA GLU A 27 6.68 8.79 14.97
C GLU A 27 7.10 7.32 15.09
N GLN A 28 7.78 7.00 16.20
CA GLN A 28 8.11 5.62 16.56
C GLN A 28 6.82 4.86 16.92
N MET A 29 6.04 4.54 15.92
CA MET A 29 4.88 3.66 16.06
C MET A 29 5.40 2.25 16.33
N LYS A 30 5.64 1.95 17.62
CA LYS A 30 6.08 0.62 18.05
C LYS A 30 4.87 -0.24 18.31
N VAL A 31 4.81 -1.33 17.59
CA VAL A 31 3.83 -2.38 17.82
C VAL A 31 4.54 -3.54 18.49
N ALA A 32 4.16 -3.82 19.73
CA ALA A 32 4.61 -5.02 20.42
C ALA A 32 3.79 -6.21 19.90
N VAL A 33 4.45 -7.13 19.23
CA VAL A 33 3.85 -8.37 18.73
C VAL A 33 4.63 -9.55 19.29
N ASP A 34 3.96 -10.43 20.00
CA ASP A 34 4.52 -11.69 20.47
C ASP A 34 4.48 -12.75 19.35
N PHE A 35 5.36 -12.58 18.36
CA PHE A 35 5.55 -13.54 17.28
C PHE A 35 7.05 -13.85 17.13
N PRO A 36 7.45 -15.11 17.21
CA PRO A 36 8.87 -15.50 17.20
C PRO A 36 9.62 -14.95 15.98
N GLY A 37 10.69 -14.20 16.24
CA GLY A 37 11.57 -13.65 15.21
C GLY A 37 11.00 -12.48 14.39
N TYR A 38 9.87 -11.90 14.79
CA TYR A 38 9.26 -10.77 14.07
C TYR A 38 10.14 -9.52 14.13
N ASP A 39 10.67 -9.18 15.32
CA ASP A 39 11.58 -8.05 15.50
C ASP A 39 12.84 -8.15 14.63
N LEU A 40 13.39 -9.36 14.51
CA LEU A 40 14.54 -9.60 13.65
C LEU A 40 14.22 -9.41 12.17
N LYS A 41 13.02 -9.83 11.73
CA LYS A 41 12.55 -9.62 10.36
C LYS A 41 12.36 -8.13 10.07
N GLN A 42 11.73 -7.38 10.99
CA GLN A 42 11.57 -5.93 10.85
C GLN A 42 12.94 -5.23 10.81
N LYS A 43 13.84 -5.55 11.74
CA LYS A 43 15.19 -4.98 11.75
C LYS A 43 15.93 -5.23 10.43
N LYS A 44 15.87 -6.46 9.91
CA LYS A 44 16.46 -6.80 8.62
C LYS A 44 15.81 -6.00 7.48
N ALA A 45 14.50 -5.87 7.47
CA ALA A 45 13.78 -5.10 6.45
C ALA A 45 14.22 -3.63 6.46
N ARG A 46 14.29 -2.99 7.63
CA ARG A 46 14.80 -1.62 7.79
C ARG A 46 16.22 -1.47 7.26
N GLN A 47 17.13 -2.38 7.64
CA GLN A 47 18.51 -2.36 7.18
C GLN A 47 18.64 -2.53 5.65
N THR A 48 17.80 -3.36 5.06
CA THR A 48 17.86 -3.66 3.63
C THR A 48 17.23 -2.55 2.77
N THR A 49 16.15 -1.95 3.25
CA THR A 49 15.38 -0.96 2.47
C THR A 49 15.77 0.48 2.78
N GLY A 50 16.31 0.73 3.97
CA GLY A 50 16.53 2.08 4.50
C GLY A 50 15.24 2.80 4.89
N GLU A 51 14.11 2.07 4.94
CA GLU A 51 12.80 2.59 5.32
C GLU A 51 12.40 2.06 6.71
N GLU A 52 11.64 2.83 7.46
CA GLU A 52 11.16 2.40 8.79
C GLU A 52 9.97 1.44 8.71
N GLU A 53 9.16 1.53 7.64
CA GLU A 53 8.00 0.66 7.42
C GLU A 53 7.66 0.50 5.92
N ALA A 54 6.71 -0.35 5.61
CA ALA A 54 6.31 -0.68 4.25
C ALA A 54 5.47 0.41 3.53
N VAL A 55 5.42 1.61 4.07
CA VAL A 55 4.76 2.76 3.43
C VAL A 55 5.49 4.06 3.77
N THR A 56 5.69 4.89 2.75
CA THR A 56 6.17 6.27 2.85
C THR A 56 5.02 7.20 2.52
N VAL A 57 4.78 8.21 3.35
CA VAL A 57 3.66 9.15 3.21
C VAL A 57 4.19 10.58 3.29
N GLY A 58 3.65 11.50 2.50
CA GLY A 58 4.05 12.89 2.56
C GLY A 58 3.19 13.84 1.73
N LEU A 59 3.51 15.12 1.84
CA LEU A 59 2.99 16.16 0.97
C LEU A 59 3.82 16.19 -0.31
N ALA A 60 3.17 16.06 -1.42
CA ALA A 60 3.79 16.11 -2.74
C ALA A 60 3.26 17.30 -3.54
N LYS A 61 4.02 17.72 -4.55
CA LYS A 61 3.55 18.68 -5.56
C LYS A 61 3.93 18.20 -6.95
N ILE A 62 3.06 18.46 -7.91
CA ILE A 62 3.32 18.34 -9.34
C ILE A 62 2.77 19.60 -10.03
N ASN A 63 3.59 20.28 -10.83
CA ASN A 63 3.22 21.55 -11.45
C ASN A 63 2.58 22.55 -10.45
N HIS A 64 3.16 22.68 -9.26
CA HIS A 64 2.67 23.51 -8.13
C HIS A 64 1.34 23.05 -7.49
N LEU A 65 0.70 22.00 -7.97
CA LEU A 65 -0.52 21.45 -7.39
C LEU A 65 -0.18 20.53 -6.22
N PRO A 66 -0.61 20.85 -5.00
CA PRO A 66 -0.32 20.02 -3.83
C PRO A 66 -1.29 18.84 -3.73
N PHE A 67 -0.79 17.69 -3.29
CA PHE A 67 -1.56 16.50 -2.97
C PHE A 67 -0.83 15.67 -1.92
N VAL A 68 -1.57 14.79 -1.25
CA VAL A 68 -0.95 13.80 -0.35
C VAL A 68 -0.58 12.58 -1.16
N LEU A 69 0.63 12.07 -0.97
CA LEU A 69 1.14 10.90 -1.65
C LEU A 69 1.52 9.82 -0.63
N ALA A 70 0.98 8.62 -0.79
CA ALA A 70 1.38 7.45 -0.05
C ALA A 70 1.89 6.36 -1.01
N ILE A 71 3.06 5.81 -0.72
CA ILE A 71 3.71 4.80 -1.56
C ILE A 71 4.07 3.59 -0.72
N MET A 72 3.51 2.44 -1.04
CA MET A 72 3.85 1.18 -0.40
C MET A 72 5.16 0.62 -0.97
N ASN A 73 5.97 0.02 -0.11
CA ASN A 73 7.28 -0.55 -0.46
C ASN A 73 7.23 -2.07 -0.48
N PRO A 74 7.25 -2.71 -1.66
CA PRO A 74 7.20 -4.18 -1.77
C PRO A 74 8.45 -4.87 -1.22
N TYR A 75 9.57 -4.15 -1.06
CA TYR A 75 10.82 -4.69 -0.50
C TYR A 75 10.81 -4.77 1.03
N PHE A 76 9.95 -3.99 1.69
CA PHE A 76 9.77 -4.09 3.13
C PHE A 76 8.72 -5.15 3.45
N MET A 77 9.15 -6.34 3.83
CA MET A 77 8.28 -7.48 4.18
C MET A 77 7.13 -7.71 3.16
N MET A 78 7.47 -7.66 1.87
CA MET A 78 6.53 -7.78 0.73
C MET A 78 5.43 -6.70 0.71
N GLY A 79 5.68 -5.52 1.24
CA GLY A 79 4.67 -4.45 1.32
C GLY A 79 3.48 -4.80 2.22
N SER A 80 3.63 -5.77 3.13
CA SER A 80 2.51 -6.27 3.93
C SER A 80 1.96 -5.21 4.87
N MET A 81 0.63 -5.10 4.91
CA MET A 81 -0.09 -4.16 5.75
C MET A 81 -0.10 -4.65 7.20
N GLY A 82 0.69 -4.01 8.06
CA GLY A 82 0.64 -4.13 9.52
C GLY A 82 -0.01 -2.91 10.15
N GLN A 83 0.00 -2.86 11.50
CA GLN A 83 -0.61 -1.77 12.27
C GLN A 83 0.01 -0.41 11.93
N VAL A 84 1.35 -0.33 11.79
CA VAL A 84 2.03 0.93 11.45
C VAL A 84 1.66 1.40 10.05
N VAL A 85 1.60 0.49 9.07
CA VAL A 85 1.14 0.83 7.71
C VAL A 85 -0.29 1.36 7.75
N GLY A 86 -1.17 0.67 8.48
CA GLY A 86 -2.56 1.08 8.65
C GLY A 86 -2.69 2.44 9.31
N GLU A 87 -1.91 2.71 10.35
CA GLU A 87 -1.87 4.02 11.03
C GLU A 87 -1.43 5.12 10.09
N LYS A 88 -0.25 4.96 9.44
CA LYS A 88 0.28 5.97 8.51
C LYS A 88 -0.70 6.28 7.36
N LEU A 89 -1.34 5.27 6.79
CA LEU A 89 -2.35 5.49 5.75
C LEU A 89 -3.59 6.20 6.30
N THR A 90 -4.08 5.82 7.48
CA THR A 90 -5.21 6.50 8.13
C THR A 90 -4.90 7.96 8.36
N LEU A 91 -3.76 8.27 8.97
CA LEU A 91 -3.30 9.65 9.21
C LEU A 91 -3.10 10.42 7.89
N ALA A 92 -2.65 9.75 6.83
CA ALA A 92 -2.54 10.38 5.52
C ALA A 92 -3.90 10.85 4.98
N PHE A 93 -4.93 10.01 5.06
CA PHE A 93 -6.29 10.38 4.68
C PHE A 93 -6.89 11.47 5.57
N GLU A 94 -6.68 11.38 6.89
CA GLU A 94 -7.15 12.39 7.83
C GLU A 94 -6.50 13.76 7.58
N GLU A 95 -5.18 13.80 7.38
CA GLU A 95 -4.47 15.05 7.11
C GLU A 95 -4.81 15.60 5.71
N ALA A 96 -4.97 14.74 4.70
CA ALA A 96 -5.46 15.14 3.38
C ALA A 96 -6.86 15.78 3.49
N THR A 97 -7.76 15.15 4.24
CA THR A 97 -9.12 15.66 4.47
C THR A 97 -9.11 17.00 5.17
N LYS A 98 -8.32 17.13 6.24
CA LYS A 98 -8.17 18.38 7.01
C LYS A 98 -7.62 19.52 6.16
N ARG A 99 -6.64 19.24 5.29
CA ARG A 99 -6.04 20.21 4.38
C ARG A 99 -6.84 20.42 3.09
N LYS A 100 -7.91 19.66 2.88
CA LYS A 100 -8.73 19.68 1.65
C LYS A 100 -7.89 19.40 0.39
N LEU A 101 -6.99 18.44 0.47
CA LEU A 101 -6.12 18.01 -0.61
C LEU A 101 -6.57 16.66 -1.17
N PRO A 102 -6.38 16.41 -2.48
CA PRO A 102 -6.51 15.06 -3.03
C PRO A 102 -5.41 14.15 -2.47
N ILE A 103 -5.67 12.83 -2.49
CA ILE A 103 -4.69 11.83 -2.09
C ILE A 103 -4.47 10.82 -3.22
N ILE A 104 -3.19 10.45 -3.42
CA ILE A 104 -2.78 9.39 -4.34
C ILE A 104 -2.10 8.29 -3.52
N VAL A 105 -2.55 7.05 -3.67
CA VAL A 105 -1.93 5.90 -3.01
C VAL A 105 -1.42 4.92 -4.06
N CYS A 106 -0.10 4.72 -4.10
CA CYS A 106 0.54 3.68 -4.89
C CYS A 106 0.62 2.40 -4.04
N THR A 107 -0.15 1.39 -4.40
CA THR A 107 -0.20 0.13 -3.68
C THR A 107 0.82 -0.86 -4.21
N ALA A 108 1.51 -1.56 -3.31
CA ALA A 108 2.41 -2.67 -3.62
C ALA A 108 2.45 -3.60 -2.41
N SER A 109 1.69 -4.70 -2.42
CA SER A 109 1.51 -5.50 -1.21
C SER A 109 1.16 -6.94 -1.47
N GLY A 110 1.73 -7.84 -0.67
CA GLY A 110 1.29 -9.23 -0.55
C GLY A 110 0.06 -9.44 0.34
N GLY A 111 -0.52 -8.36 0.91
CA GLY A 111 -1.71 -8.41 1.77
C GLY A 111 -1.46 -8.06 3.24
N ALA A 112 -2.33 -8.55 4.13
CA ALA A 112 -2.22 -8.32 5.57
C ALA A 112 -0.98 -9.02 6.17
N ARG A 113 -0.33 -8.37 7.14
CA ARG A 113 0.89 -8.87 7.79
C ARG A 113 0.55 -9.98 8.79
N MET A 114 0.83 -11.22 8.41
CA MET A 114 0.47 -12.42 9.18
C MET A 114 1.01 -12.41 10.61
N GLN A 115 2.21 -11.86 10.84
CA GLN A 115 2.86 -11.82 12.16
C GLN A 115 2.07 -10.96 13.17
N GLU A 116 1.27 -10.02 12.70
CA GLU A 116 0.44 -9.14 13.53
C GLU A 116 -0.99 -9.67 13.72
N GLY A 117 -1.31 -10.83 13.15
CA GLY A 117 -2.58 -11.52 13.35
C GLY A 117 -3.80 -10.65 13.00
N ILE A 118 -4.80 -10.70 13.89
CA ILE A 118 -6.07 -9.97 13.71
C ILE A 118 -5.88 -8.45 13.61
N TYR A 119 -4.86 -7.90 14.26
CA TYR A 119 -4.60 -6.46 14.22
C TYR A 119 -4.28 -5.97 12.80
N SER A 120 -3.60 -6.78 11.99
CA SER A 120 -3.35 -6.44 10.58
C SER A 120 -4.64 -6.45 9.76
N LEU A 121 -5.57 -7.35 10.04
CA LEU A 121 -6.88 -7.39 9.37
C LEU A 121 -7.76 -6.20 9.74
N MET A 122 -7.69 -5.75 11.00
CA MET A 122 -8.44 -4.57 11.45
C MET A 122 -8.00 -3.28 10.73
N GLN A 123 -6.79 -3.23 10.17
CA GLN A 123 -6.34 -2.07 9.41
C GLN A 123 -7.17 -1.86 8.14
N MET A 124 -7.71 -2.92 7.55
CA MET A 124 -8.63 -2.81 6.41
C MET A 124 -9.83 -1.91 6.74
N ALA A 125 -10.51 -2.20 7.85
CA ALA A 125 -11.67 -1.41 8.27
C ALA A 125 -11.26 0.02 8.70
N LYS A 126 -10.13 0.15 9.40
CA LYS A 126 -9.62 1.44 9.87
C LYS A 126 -9.32 2.40 8.70
N ILE A 127 -8.56 1.93 7.71
CA ILE A 127 -8.24 2.74 6.53
C ILE A 127 -9.50 3.04 5.72
N SER A 128 -10.40 2.05 5.54
CA SER A 128 -11.65 2.26 4.80
C SER A 128 -12.56 3.31 5.45
N ALA A 129 -12.55 3.42 6.79
CA ALA A 129 -13.28 4.48 7.49
C ALA A 129 -12.69 5.87 7.20
N ALA A 130 -11.36 6.00 7.12
CA ALA A 130 -10.70 7.25 6.76
C ALA A 130 -10.94 7.62 5.28
N VAL A 131 -10.91 6.63 4.37
CA VAL A 131 -11.30 6.80 2.96
C VAL A 131 -12.74 7.32 2.85
N GLN A 132 -13.68 6.73 3.59
CA GLN A 132 -15.06 7.17 3.59
C GLN A 132 -15.21 8.61 4.09
N ALA A 133 -14.49 9.00 5.14
CA ALA A 133 -14.50 10.38 5.63
C ALA A 133 -13.96 11.37 4.58
N HIS A 134 -12.90 10.98 3.86
CA HIS A 134 -12.31 11.74 2.77
C HIS A 134 -13.30 11.93 1.60
N HIS A 135 -13.96 10.85 1.20
CA HIS A 135 -15.00 10.86 0.17
C HIS A 135 -16.19 11.75 0.56
N LEU A 136 -16.69 11.65 1.80
CA LEU A 136 -17.79 12.49 2.30
C LEU A 136 -17.42 13.98 2.34
N ALA A 137 -16.14 14.32 2.42
CA ALA A 137 -15.64 15.67 2.28
C ALA A 137 -15.57 16.16 0.83
N GLY A 138 -15.93 15.32 -0.16
CA GLY A 138 -15.91 15.64 -1.58
C GLY A 138 -14.51 15.74 -2.17
N LEU A 139 -13.55 15.02 -1.61
CA LEU A 139 -12.14 15.08 -2.00
C LEU A 139 -11.75 13.84 -2.81
N LEU A 140 -10.86 14.06 -3.78
CA LEU A 140 -10.44 13.05 -4.75
C LEU A 140 -9.44 12.07 -4.13
N TYR A 141 -9.70 10.77 -4.28
CA TYR A 141 -8.79 9.69 -4.00
C TYR A 141 -8.44 8.93 -5.29
N ILE A 142 -7.15 8.86 -5.62
CA ILE A 142 -6.63 8.09 -6.75
C ILE A 142 -5.81 6.91 -6.22
N THR A 143 -6.13 5.70 -6.67
CA THR A 143 -5.29 4.52 -6.41
C THR A 143 -4.48 4.18 -7.65
N VAL A 144 -3.19 3.92 -7.46
CA VAL A 144 -2.29 3.36 -8.47
C VAL A 144 -1.92 1.94 -8.05
N LEU A 145 -2.51 0.96 -8.72
CA LEU A 145 -2.22 -0.45 -8.46
C LEU A 145 -0.89 -0.83 -9.09
N THR A 146 0.08 -1.26 -8.29
CA THR A 146 1.38 -1.71 -8.79
C THR A 146 1.61 -3.19 -8.45
N ASP A 147 2.63 -3.80 -9.04
CA ASP A 147 2.89 -5.24 -8.90
C ASP A 147 3.65 -5.60 -7.61
N PRO A 148 3.09 -6.50 -6.77
CA PRO A 148 1.72 -6.99 -6.74
C PRO A 148 0.83 -6.15 -5.82
N THR A 149 -0.49 -6.14 -6.06
CA THR A 149 -1.48 -5.63 -5.11
C THR A 149 -2.47 -6.76 -4.79
N THR A 150 -2.32 -7.39 -3.61
CA THR A 150 -3.05 -8.61 -3.28
C THR A 150 -3.61 -8.62 -1.85
N GLY A 151 -4.46 -9.59 -1.58
CA GLY A 151 -4.97 -9.90 -0.24
C GLY A 151 -5.82 -8.80 0.38
N GLY A 152 -5.60 -8.54 1.67
CA GLY A 152 -6.34 -7.53 2.42
C GLY A 152 -6.19 -6.10 1.89
N VAL A 153 -5.10 -5.78 1.19
CA VAL A 153 -4.90 -4.46 0.57
C VAL A 153 -5.86 -4.29 -0.61
N THR A 154 -5.94 -5.28 -1.51
CA THR A 154 -6.93 -5.27 -2.60
C THR A 154 -8.36 -5.28 -2.07
N ALA A 155 -8.66 -6.10 -1.06
CA ALA A 155 -9.99 -6.22 -0.47
C ALA A 155 -10.40 -5.00 0.40
N SER A 156 -9.63 -3.92 0.39
CA SER A 156 -9.93 -2.70 1.14
C SER A 156 -9.55 -1.45 0.33
N PHE A 157 -8.73 -0.59 0.87
CA PHE A 157 -8.46 0.74 0.34
C PHE A 157 -7.93 0.77 -1.10
N ALA A 158 -7.23 -0.26 -1.58
CA ALA A 158 -6.71 -0.26 -2.94
C ALA A 158 -7.82 -0.20 -4.02
N MET A 159 -8.99 -0.76 -3.73
CA MET A 159 -10.15 -0.79 -4.64
C MET A 159 -11.22 0.25 -4.27
N GLN A 160 -10.88 1.24 -3.43
CA GLN A 160 -11.81 2.27 -2.99
C GLN A 160 -11.52 3.67 -3.56
N GLY A 161 -10.58 3.77 -4.50
CA GLY A 161 -10.30 5.04 -5.19
C GLY A 161 -11.46 5.50 -6.06
N ASP A 162 -11.67 6.82 -6.14
CA ASP A 162 -12.60 7.41 -7.12
C ASP A 162 -12.09 7.18 -8.55
N ILE A 163 -10.75 7.16 -8.69
CA ILE A 163 -10.06 6.77 -9.92
C ILE A 163 -9.06 5.68 -9.56
N ILE A 164 -9.17 4.54 -10.25
CA ILE A 164 -8.25 3.42 -10.08
C ILE A 164 -7.50 3.22 -11.39
N ILE A 165 -6.18 3.36 -11.34
CA ILE A 165 -5.29 3.08 -12.47
C ILE A 165 -4.33 1.98 -12.08
N SER A 166 -3.80 1.26 -13.05
CA SER A 166 -2.85 0.17 -12.79
C SER A 166 -1.65 0.24 -13.73
N GLU A 167 -0.51 -0.22 -13.24
CA GLU A 167 0.61 -0.57 -14.11
C GLU A 167 0.20 -1.77 -14.97
N PRO A 168 0.55 -1.77 -16.27
CA PRO A 168 0.23 -2.88 -17.15
C PRO A 168 0.76 -4.21 -16.61
N LYS A 169 -0.06 -5.26 -16.67
CA LYS A 169 0.26 -6.63 -16.19
C LYS A 169 0.57 -6.75 -14.70
N ALA A 170 0.29 -5.74 -13.88
CA ALA A 170 0.40 -5.84 -12.43
C ALA A 170 -0.54 -6.94 -11.92
N ILE A 171 -0.06 -7.75 -10.99
CA ILE A 171 -0.89 -8.77 -10.34
C ILE A 171 -1.80 -8.10 -9.32
N VAL A 172 -3.10 -8.16 -9.61
CA VAL A 172 -4.16 -7.61 -8.74
C VAL A 172 -5.13 -8.74 -8.39
N GLY A 173 -5.30 -9.02 -7.12
CA GLY A 173 -6.20 -10.10 -6.70
C GLY A 173 -6.24 -10.30 -5.18
N PHE A 174 -7.14 -11.17 -4.73
CA PHE A 174 -7.25 -11.47 -3.30
C PHE A 174 -6.27 -12.58 -2.89
N ALA A 175 -6.44 -13.78 -3.42
CA ALA A 175 -5.56 -14.90 -3.14
C ALA A 175 -4.56 -15.10 -4.28
N GLY A 176 -3.31 -15.45 -3.95
CA GLY A 176 -2.29 -15.73 -4.96
C GLY A 176 -2.66 -16.94 -5.84
N LYS A 177 -2.31 -16.89 -7.14
CA LYS A 177 -2.55 -17.96 -8.13
C LYS A 177 -2.23 -19.36 -7.60
N ARG A 178 -1.05 -19.53 -6.99
CA ARG A 178 -0.64 -20.81 -6.41
C ARG A 178 -1.59 -21.36 -5.36
N VAL A 179 -2.12 -20.50 -4.49
CA VAL A 179 -3.05 -20.90 -3.41
C VAL A 179 -4.36 -21.38 -4.02
N ILE A 180 -4.87 -20.64 -5.01
CA ILE A 180 -6.11 -20.99 -5.72
C ILE A 180 -5.95 -22.32 -6.45
N GLU A 181 -4.87 -22.50 -7.24
CA GLU A 181 -4.60 -23.75 -7.97
C GLU A 181 -4.49 -24.97 -7.05
N GLN A 182 -3.84 -24.80 -5.89
CA GLN A 182 -3.73 -25.90 -4.90
C GLN A 182 -5.09 -26.22 -4.24
N THR A 183 -5.94 -25.23 -4.05
CA THR A 183 -7.25 -25.40 -3.41
C THR A 183 -8.29 -25.95 -4.38
N MET A 184 -8.35 -25.39 -5.58
CA MET A 184 -9.32 -25.76 -6.61
C MET A 184 -8.88 -26.99 -7.40
N LYS A 185 -7.58 -27.35 -7.35
CA LYS A 185 -6.95 -28.41 -8.15
C LYS A 185 -7.10 -28.22 -9.65
N GLU A 186 -7.19 -26.98 -10.08
CA GLU A 186 -7.30 -26.57 -11.48
C GLU A 186 -6.14 -25.64 -11.86
N LYS A 187 -5.68 -25.73 -13.10
CA LYS A 187 -4.66 -24.81 -13.62
C LYS A 187 -5.34 -23.55 -14.10
N LEU A 188 -4.92 -22.41 -13.57
CA LEU A 188 -5.43 -21.10 -13.94
C LEU A 188 -4.75 -20.56 -15.22
N PRO A 189 -5.43 -19.70 -16.00
CA PRO A 189 -4.84 -19.02 -17.14
C PRO A 189 -3.53 -18.29 -16.79
N ASP A 190 -2.67 -18.07 -17.78
CA ASP A 190 -1.38 -17.42 -17.54
C ASP A 190 -1.51 -15.93 -17.21
N ASP A 191 -2.55 -15.29 -17.73
CA ASP A 191 -2.94 -13.89 -17.48
C ASP A 191 -3.90 -13.69 -16.28
N PHE A 192 -4.10 -14.75 -15.49
CA PHE A 192 -4.96 -14.73 -14.33
C PHE A 192 -4.50 -13.67 -13.32
N GLN A 193 -5.42 -12.78 -12.92
CA GLN A 193 -5.17 -11.66 -12.02
C GLN A 193 -4.21 -10.57 -12.58
N GLN A 194 -3.96 -10.54 -13.88
CA GLN A 194 -3.34 -9.34 -14.47
C GLN A 194 -4.36 -8.17 -14.48
N ALA A 195 -3.85 -6.97 -14.31
CA ALA A 195 -4.68 -5.77 -14.17
C ALA A 195 -5.66 -5.55 -15.33
N GLU A 196 -5.31 -6.02 -16.52
CA GLU A 196 -6.15 -5.94 -17.72
C GLU A 196 -7.33 -6.94 -17.72
N THR A 197 -7.30 -7.93 -16.84
CA THR A 197 -8.30 -9.01 -16.76
C THR A 197 -9.15 -8.98 -15.50
N VAL A 198 -8.91 -8.02 -14.62
CA VAL A 198 -9.60 -7.87 -13.31
C VAL A 198 -10.76 -6.88 -13.38
#